data_5a321cd35e62aab8f4b8dba3eb6e6e8d
#
_entry.id   5a321cd35e62aab8f4b8dba3eb6e6e8d
#
_cell.length_a   1.000
_cell.length_b   1.000
_cell.length_c   1.000
_cell.angle_alpha   90.00
_cell.angle_beta   90.00
_cell.angle_gamma   90.00
#
_symmetry.space_group_name_H-M   'P 1'
#
loop_
_entity.id
_entity.type
_entity.pdbx_description
1 polymer ?
#
loop_
_entity_poly.entity_id
_entity_poly.type
_entity_poly.pdbx_seq_one_letter_code
_entity_poly.pdbx_strand_id
1 'polypeptide(L)'
;MTPKPGHGDASWRGSSGGGSSDPAANTTLAGGSEDPPPRVGTSRAERLDRLRAKGRIAVLVVGGGINGISTFRELALQGIDVVLVERGDFMSGASAAPSRMIHGGLRYLENGEFGLVKESLLERNRLLRNAPHYVSALPTLIPLADRFSGTLSAARRFLGGRPKPGPRGALIVRLGLALYDFYARRERQLPQSRFFGRRATRFNWPDFHPDINYAALYHDAKISRPEQLGLELIADAESACPQALALNHLGLARLDGTIAELTDSLTGERITLTAEVIVNASGAWIDQTNALISGRQTVLIGGTKGSHLVLDSPALLEAIGERMVYFANREGRVCILFAHFGHILAGSTDIRVDTPDGVRCEASEAAYILESIREVFPGIALSEVDILFRFAGVRPLPRADANVNAEISRDHSCEWSTPPGPVPVLNLVGGKWTTFRAFGAQAADTVLARLGTDRTRSSEALAIGGGKGFPQGEAERRDWLRQVAISTGTSEERCAALFERYGTRMLDFMPGADDALLASLPSYSRDEVRWILATGQVATLADLVLRRMTIAFSGELSLDTIHELAALAASPLGWSQAQTQAEIDRLLTHLDHHHGLAATTLVARNSSLPAPLLPSPVGGGSTRSVGVG
;
A
#
# COMPACT_ATOMS: atom_id res chain seq x y z
N MET A 1 -35.96 19.84 -44.13
CA MET A 1 -37.40 20.07 -43.91
C MET A 1 -37.63 20.00 -42.42
N THR A 2 -37.81 21.17 -41.82
CA THR A 2 -38.36 21.44 -40.49
C THR A 2 -39.87 21.18 -40.48
N PRO A 3 -40.58 21.14 -39.33
CA PRO A 3 -40.59 22.21 -38.34
C PRO A 3 -40.66 21.82 -36.85
N LYS A 4 -40.22 22.78 -36.01
CA LYS A 4 -40.77 23.01 -34.65
C LYS A 4 -42.15 23.70 -34.75
N PRO A 5 -43.04 23.71 -33.71
CA PRO A 5 -43.01 24.66 -32.60
C PRO A 5 -43.54 24.04 -31.26
N GLY A 6 -43.68 24.71 -30.14
CA GLY A 6 -43.75 26.08 -29.71
C GLY A 6 -43.96 26.16 -28.17
N HIS A 7 -43.80 27.37 -27.64
CA HIS A 7 -43.87 27.85 -26.27
C HIS A 7 -45.19 27.62 -25.51
N GLY A 8 -45.07 27.63 -24.16
CA GLY A 8 -46.17 27.82 -23.21
C GLY A 8 -45.70 28.32 -21.86
N ASP A 9 -45.65 29.65 -21.68
CA ASP A 9 -45.54 30.35 -20.40
C ASP A 9 -46.76 30.14 -19.52
N ALA A 10 -46.55 30.00 -18.19
CA ALA A 10 -47.57 30.41 -17.21
C ALA A 10 -46.92 30.74 -15.84
N SER A 11 -46.87 32.02 -15.59
CA SER A 11 -46.61 32.71 -14.32
C SER A 11 -47.66 32.36 -13.24
N TRP A 12 -47.23 32.18 -11.97
CA TRP A 12 -48.11 32.44 -10.84
C TRP A 12 -47.37 33.20 -9.72
N ARG A 13 -48.04 34.25 -9.26
CA ARG A 13 -47.65 35.22 -8.26
C ARG A 13 -47.97 34.72 -6.84
N GLY A 14 -47.21 35.25 -5.89
CA GLY A 14 -47.13 34.94 -4.49
C GLY A 14 -48.37 35.29 -3.62
N SER A 15 -48.29 34.84 -2.40
CA SER A 15 -48.85 35.50 -1.23
C SER A 15 -48.02 35.23 0.03
N SER A 16 -47.82 36.28 0.76
CA SER A 16 -47.11 36.42 2.04
C SER A 16 -47.87 35.84 3.21
N GLY A 17 -47.12 35.32 4.20
CA GLY A 17 -47.65 35.04 5.54
C GLY A 17 -46.56 34.57 6.49
N GLY A 18 -46.19 35.45 7.46
CA GLY A 18 -45.16 35.24 8.43
C GLY A 18 -45.51 34.30 9.57
N GLY A 19 -44.49 33.83 10.28
CA GLY A 19 -44.64 33.06 11.51
C GLY A 19 -43.29 32.52 11.97
N SER A 20 -42.69 33.22 12.91
CA SER A 20 -41.48 32.85 13.64
C SER A 20 -41.69 31.60 14.50
N SER A 21 -40.78 30.65 14.43
CA SER A 21 -40.30 29.86 15.58
C SER A 21 -39.16 28.94 15.13
N ASP A 22 -37.96 29.20 15.65
CA ASP A 22 -36.84 28.27 15.61
C ASP A 22 -37.23 26.96 16.35
N PRO A 23 -36.89 25.80 15.81
CA PRO A 23 -36.53 24.69 16.66
C PRO A 23 -35.08 24.27 16.40
N ALA A 24 -34.34 24.19 17.49
CA ALA A 24 -33.02 23.60 17.60
C ALA A 24 -32.87 22.40 16.63
N ALA A 25 -31.93 22.51 15.70
CA ALA A 25 -31.54 21.41 14.83
C ALA A 25 -30.89 20.32 15.67
N ASN A 26 -31.69 19.32 16.02
CA ASN A 26 -31.26 18.06 16.54
C ASN A 26 -30.63 17.29 15.36
N THR A 27 -29.34 17.50 15.12
CA THR A 27 -28.58 16.75 14.12
C THR A 27 -28.34 15.35 14.69
N THR A 28 -29.32 14.50 14.56
CA THR A 28 -29.18 13.05 14.72
C THR A 28 -28.06 12.58 13.79
N LEU A 29 -27.11 11.82 14.32
CA LEU A 29 -26.11 11.03 13.61
C LEU A 29 -26.80 9.94 12.75
N ALA A 30 -27.60 10.35 11.77
CA ALA A 30 -28.23 9.49 10.77
C ALA A 30 -27.37 9.51 9.52
N GLY A 31 -26.16 8.97 9.62
CA GLY A 31 -25.38 8.44 8.53
C GLY A 31 -25.30 6.94 8.66
N GLY A 32 -26.44 6.29 8.87
CA GLY A 32 -26.54 4.86 8.76
C GLY A 32 -26.28 4.46 7.32
N SER A 33 -25.09 3.91 7.04
CA SER A 33 -24.89 3.10 5.85
C SER A 33 -25.95 1.99 5.90
N GLU A 34 -26.70 1.76 4.82
CA GLU A 34 -27.56 0.59 4.65
C GLU A 34 -26.77 -0.72 4.56
N ASP A 35 -25.47 -0.69 4.86
CA ASP A 35 -24.64 -1.88 4.97
C ASP A 35 -24.96 -2.60 6.28
N PRO A 36 -25.25 -3.89 6.24
CA PRO A 36 -25.48 -4.67 7.44
C PRO A 36 -24.24 -4.59 8.35
N PRO A 37 -24.42 -4.64 9.69
CA PRO A 37 -23.31 -4.58 10.62
C PRO A 37 -22.25 -5.61 10.22
N PRO A 38 -20.95 -5.30 10.39
CA PRO A 38 -19.86 -6.17 9.99
C PRO A 38 -20.12 -7.55 10.63
N ARG A 39 -20.22 -8.56 9.79
CA ARG A 39 -20.39 -9.93 10.26
C ARG A 39 -19.19 -10.23 11.13
N VAL A 40 -19.40 -10.67 12.34
CA VAL A 40 -18.38 -11.30 13.20
C VAL A 40 -17.56 -12.21 12.29
N GLY A 41 -16.25 -12.00 12.21
CA GLY A 41 -15.42 -12.59 11.18
C GLY A 41 -15.63 -14.09 11.09
N THR A 42 -15.91 -14.58 9.89
CA THR A 42 -16.06 -16.02 9.64
C THR A 42 -14.72 -16.69 9.93
N SER A 43 -14.70 -17.71 10.77
CA SER A 43 -13.48 -18.45 11.09
C SER A 43 -12.85 -19.08 9.85
N ARG A 44 -11.55 -19.39 9.90
CA ARG A 44 -10.88 -20.09 8.80
C ARG A 44 -11.58 -21.40 8.45
N ALA A 45 -12.02 -22.17 9.46
CA ALA A 45 -12.73 -23.43 9.27
C ALA A 45 -14.02 -23.23 8.46
N GLU A 46 -14.86 -22.27 8.84
CA GLU A 46 -16.07 -21.92 8.11
C GLU A 46 -15.79 -21.47 6.67
N ARG A 47 -14.71 -20.73 6.43
CA ARG A 47 -14.29 -20.33 5.08
C ARG A 47 -13.87 -21.54 4.23
N LEU A 48 -13.15 -22.48 4.80
CA LEU A 48 -12.79 -23.73 4.12
C LEU A 48 -14.02 -24.59 3.84
N ASP A 49 -14.99 -24.67 4.77
CA ASP A 49 -16.25 -25.39 4.55
C ASP A 49 -17.07 -24.75 3.43
N ARG A 50 -17.15 -23.43 3.40
CA ARG A 50 -17.77 -22.70 2.29
C ARG A 50 -17.09 -23.01 0.94
N LEU A 51 -15.76 -23.07 0.92
CA LEU A 51 -15.03 -23.41 -0.30
C LEU A 51 -15.32 -24.85 -0.76
N ARG A 52 -15.31 -25.82 0.16
CA ARG A 52 -15.63 -27.24 -0.12
C ARG A 52 -17.05 -27.38 -0.69
N ALA A 53 -18.00 -26.61 -0.16
CA ALA A 53 -19.38 -26.64 -0.61
C ALA A 53 -19.58 -26.06 -2.03
N LYS A 54 -18.64 -25.25 -2.55
CA LYS A 54 -18.79 -24.62 -3.87
C LYS A 54 -18.66 -25.61 -5.03
N GLY A 55 -17.68 -26.49 -5.01
CA GLY A 55 -17.38 -27.45 -6.08
C GLY A 55 -17.07 -26.84 -7.45
N ARG A 56 -17.81 -25.80 -7.88
CA ARG A 56 -17.63 -25.02 -9.11
C ARG A 56 -17.76 -23.54 -8.81
N ILE A 57 -16.92 -22.73 -9.48
CA ILE A 57 -16.90 -21.26 -9.38
C ILE A 57 -16.70 -20.65 -10.78
N ALA A 58 -17.07 -19.38 -10.95
CA ALA A 58 -16.83 -18.68 -12.19
C ALA A 58 -15.33 -18.32 -12.35
N VAL A 59 -14.70 -17.76 -11.30
CA VAL A 59 -13.32 -17.28 -11.39
C VAL A 59 -12.48 -17.72 -10.19
N LEU A 60 -11.31 -18.31 -10.46
CA LEU A 60 -10.27 -18.54 -9.46
C LEU A 60 -9.14 -17.52 -9.66
N VAL A 61 -8.91 -16.66 -8.68
CA VAL A 61 -7.77 -15.75 -8.64
C VAL A 61 -6.66 -16.38 -7.79
N VAL A 62 -5.49 -16.60 -8.38
CA VAL A 62 -4.32 -17.19 -7.72
C VAL A 62 -3.30 -16.10 -7.43
N GLY A 63 -3.08 -15.80 -6.15
CA GLY A 63 -2.16 -14.77 -5.67
C GLY A 63 -2.86 -13.61 -4.98
N GLY A 64 -2.63 -13.48 -3.66
CA GLY A 64 -3.20 -12.48 -2.75
C GLY A 64 -2.34 -11.22 -2.60
N GLY A 65 -1.58 -10.84 -3.62
CA GLY A 65 -0.95 -9.52 -3.73
C GLY A 65 -1.96 -8.46 -4.17
N ILE A 66 -1.55 -7.19 -4.17
CA ILE A 66 -2.46 -6.05 -4.42
C ILE A 66 -3.21 -6.14 -5.76
N ASN A 67 -2.58 -6.68 -6.84
CA ASN A 67 -3.23 -6.82 -8.14
C ASN A 67 -4.30 -7.93 -8.12
N GLY A 68 -4.02 -9.07 -7.48
CA GLY A 68 -4.99 -10.15 -7.32
C GLY A 68 -6.17 -9.74 -6.44
N ILE A 69 -5.89 -9.08 -5.31
CA ILE A 69 -6.92 -8.51 -4.42
C ILE A 69 -7.80 -7.49 -5.16
N SER A 70 -7.17 -6.61 -5.96
CA SER A 70 -7.92 -5.63 -6.76
C SER A 70 -8.82 -6.30 -7.79
N THR A 71 -8.31 -7.30 -8.53
CA THR A 71 -9.10 -8.06 -9.51
C THR A 71 -10.25 -8.81 -8.84
N PHE A 72 -9.99 -9.43 -7.69
CA PHE A 72 -10.99 -10.08 -6.85
C PHE A 72 -12.12 -9.09 -6.47
N ARG A 73 -11.77 -7.89 -5.98
CA ARG A 73 -12.73 -6.85 -5.63
C ARG A 73 -13.53 -6.37 -6.85
N GLU A 74 -12.88 -6.13 -7.96
CA GLU A 74 -13.54 -5.67 -9.18
C GLU A 74 -14.55 -6.71 -9.72
N LEU A 75 -14.23 -8.01 -9.66
CA LEU A 75 -15.14 -9.08 -10.04
C LEU A 75 -16.29 -9.24 -9.04
N ALA A 76 -16.00 -9.19 -7.75
CA ALA A 76 -17.03 -9.24 -6.70
C ALA A 76 -18.03 -8.09 -6.82
N LEU A 77 -17.57 -6.86 -7.15
CA LEU A 77 -18.45 -5.72 -7.41
C LEU A 77 -19.42 -5.94 -8.57
N GLN A 78 -19.13 -6.85 -9.49
CA GLN A 78 -20.04 -7.27 -10.59
C GLN A 78 -20.90 -8.48 -10.21
N GLY A 79 -20.85 -8.96 -8.96
CA GLY A 79 -21.61 -10.12 -8.52
C GLY A 79 -21.08 -11.48 -9.01
N ILE A 80 -19.83 -11.52 -9.50
CA ILE A 80 -19.20 -12.75 -9.99
C ILE A 80 -18.85 -13.67 -8.81
N ASP A 81 -19.16 -14.96 -8.93
CA ASP A 81 -18.69 -15.99 -7.99
C ASP A 81 -17.18 -16.20 -8.15
N VAL A 82 -16.42 -15.46 -7.34
CA VAL A 82 -14.97 -15.42 -7.41
C VAL A 82 -14.34 -15.91 -6.11
N VAL A 83 -13.30 -16.74 -6.25
CA VAL A 83 -12.46 -17.20 -5.13
C VAL A 83 -11.05 -16.68 -5.33
N LEU A 84 -10.49 -16.05 -4.29
CA LEU A 84 -9.09 -15.64 -4.20
C LEU A 84 -8.33 -16.59 -3.28
N VAL A 85 -7.25 -17.19 -3.77
CA VAL A 85 -6.36 -18.03 -2.97
C VAL A 85 -4.95 -17.44 -2.93
N GLU A 86 -4.31 -17.50 -1.76
CA GLU A 86 -2.93 -17.08 -1.53
C GLU A 86 -2.18 -18.19 -0.77
N ARG A 87 -1.05 -18.66 -1.31
CA ARG A 87 -0.26 -19.77 -0.74
C ARG A 87 0.35 -19.44 0.62
N GLY A 88 0.67 -18.17 0.84
CA GLY A 88 1.12 -17.63 2.12
C GLY A 88 0.05 -16.76 2.73
N ASP A 89 0.46 -15.68 3.36
CA ASP A 89 -0.49 -14.67 3.82
C ASP A 89 -0.75 -13.61 2.74
N PHE A 90 -1.93 -13.00 2.78
CA PHE A 90 -2.25 -11.86 1.92
C PHE A 90 -1.20 -10.76 2.03
N MET A 91 -0.88 -10.14 0.91
CA MET A 91 0.08 -9.03 0.86
C MET A 91 1.51 -9.42 1.27
N SER A 92 1.90 -10.70 1.28
CA SER A 92 3.20 -11.17 1.78
C SER A 92 4.36 -11.05 0.77
N GLY A 93 4.08 -10.83 -0.50
CA GLY A 93 5.10 -10.71 -1.55
C GLY A 93 5.59 -9.27 -1.77
N ALA A 94 5.77 -8.89 -3.05
CA ALA A 94 6.16 -7.52 -3.42
C ALA A 94 5.21 -6.44 -2.87
N SER A 95 3.97 -6.81 -2.56
CA SER A 95 2.96 -5.90 -2.03
C SER A 95 3.22 -5.46 -0.59
N ALA A 96 3.95 -6.25 0.21
CA ALA A 96 4.43 -5.88 1.55
C ALA A 96 5.76 -5.11 1.52
N ALA A 97 6.46 -5.13 0.39
CA ALA A 97 7.79 -4.53 0.26
C ALA A 97 7.86 -3.31 -0.69
N PRO A 98 6.83 -2.44 -0.76
CA PRO A 98 6.92 -1.22 -1.56
C PRO A 98 7.79 -0.19 -0.88
N SER A 99 8.26 0.78 -1.65
CA SER A 99 8.84 2.03 -1.12
C SER A 99 7.79 2.92 -0.42
N ARG A 100 6.59 2.44 -0.18
CA ARG A 100 5.42 3.11 0.42
C ARG A 100 5.05 4.44 -0.23
N MET A 101 5.42 4.62 -1.49
CA MET A 101 5.07 5.76 -2.32
C MET A 101 3.89 5.45 -3.23
N ILE A 102 2.97 6.38 -3.31
CA ILE A 102 1.91 6.46 -4.32
C ILE A 102 2.25 7.66 -5.20
N HIS A 103 2.96 7.39 -6.30
CA HIS A 103 3.60 8.45 -7.09
C HIS A 103 3.04 8.55 -8.51
N GLY A 104 2.99 9.77 -9.03
CA GLY A 104 2.56 10.05 -10.41
C GLY A 104 3.60 9.71 -11.49
N GLY A 105 4.79 9.24 -11.09
CA GLY A 105 5.78 8.71 -12.03
C GLY A 105 6.57 9.78 -12.79
N LEU A 106 7.07 10.82 -12.12
CA LEU A 106 7.91 11.88 -12.71
C LEU A 106 9.02 11.30 -13.62
N ARG A 107 9.61 10.16 -13.23
CA ARG A 107 10.65 9.48 -14.01
C ARG A 107 10.15 8.94 -15.36
N TYR A 108 8.88 8.56 -15.46
CA TYR A 108 8.31 8.03 -16.71
C TYR A 108 8.14 9.11 -17.78
N LEU A 109 8.04 10.40 -17.38
CA LEU A 109 8.07 11.52 -18.34
C LEU A 109 9.39 11.55 -19.13
N GLU A 110 10.49 11.18 -18.51
CA GLU A 110 11.79 11.13 -19.16
C GLU A 110 11.91 10.01 -20.18
N ASN A 111 11.16 8.93 -19.97
CA ASN A 111 11.10 7.79 -20.89
C ASN A 111 10.02 7.99 -21.99
N GLY A 112 9.26 9.10 -21.95
CA GLY A 112 8.18 9.36 -22.92
C GLY A 112 6.88 8.58 -22.64
N GLU A 113 6.76 7.92 -21.46
CA GLU A 113 5.60 7.12 -21.07
C GLU A 113 4.45 8.01 -20.53
N PHE A 114 3.97 8.95 -21.34
CA PHE A 114 2.96 9.97 -20.95
C PHE A 114 1.63 9.36 -20.51
N GLY A 115 1.21 8.25 -21.13
CA GLY A 115 0.00 7.52 -20.76
C GLY A 115 0.07 7.01 -19.34
N LEU A 116 1.18 6.39 -18.98
CA LEU A 116 1.45 5.83 -17.65
C LEU A 116 1.52 6.91 -16.56
N VAL A 117 2.06 8.10 -16.90
CA VAL A 117 2.05 9.26 -15.98
C VAL A 117 0.63 9.75 -15.72
N LYS A 118 -0.17 9.92 -16.77
CA LYS A 118 -1.56 10.37 -16.65
C LYS A 118 -2.40 9.43 -15.81
N GLU A 119 -2.29 8.14 -16.05
CA GLU A 119 -2.96 7.09 -15.25
C GLU A 119 -2.50 7.13 -13.79
N SER A 120 -1.17 7.19 -13.56
CA SER A 120 -0.61 7.21 -12.21
C SER A 120 -1.05 8.43 -11.41
N LEU A 121 -1.14 9.61 -12.04
CA LEU A 121 -1.65 10.83 -11.39
C LEU A 121 -3.12 10.71 -11.02
N LEU A 122 -3.93 10.16 -11.92
CA LEU A 122 -5.36 9.95 -11.70
C LEU A 122 -5.59 8.97 -10.54
N GLU A 123 -4.94 7.80 -10.57
CA GLU A 123 -5.08 6.78 -9.55
C GLU A 123 -4.52 7.22 -8.19
N ARG A 124 -3.43 7.99 -8.15
CA ARG A 124 -2.95 8.62 -6.92
C ARG A 124 -4.00 9.55 -6.31
N ASN A 125 -4.62 10.39 -7.12
CA ASN A 125 -5.64 11.32 -6.66
C ASN A 125 -6.91 10.59 -6.19
N ARG A 126 -7.27 9.46 -6.84
CA ARG A 126 -8.35 8.58 -6.39
C ARG A 126 -8.05 7.95 -5.04
N LEU A 127 -6.83 7.46 -4.81
CA LEU A 127 -6.41 6.89 -3.53
C LEU A 127 -6.41 7.92 -2.40
N LEU A 128 -5.98 9.16 -2.65
CA LEU A 128 -6.07 10.26 -1.67
C LEU A 128 -7.52 10.52 -1.23
N ARG A 129 -8.52 10.31 -2.11
CA ARG A 129 -9.94 10.48 -1.80
C ARG A 129 -10.57 9.24 -1.17
N ASN A 130 -10.23 8.06 -1.70
CA ASN A 130 -10.93 6.81 -1.38
C ASN A 130 -10.32 6.07 -0.19
N ALA A 131 -9.06 6.36 0.16
CA ALA A 131 -8.36 5.77 1.30
C ALA A 131 -7.56 6.82 2.11
N PRO A 132 -8.19 7.93 2.55
CA PRO A 132 -7.51 9.05 3.21
C PRO A 132 -6.90 8.69 4.56
N HIS A 133 -7.35 7.61 5.19
CA HIS A 133 -6.79 7.07 6.44
C HIS A 133 -5.40 6.43 6.25
N TYR A 134 -5.09 5.95 5.04
CA TYR A 134 -3.80 5.33 4.75
C TYR A 134 -2.98 6.09 3.70
N VAL A 135 -3.60 6.92 2.87
CA VAL A 135 -2.92 7.63 1.79
C VAL A 135 -2.96 9.13 2.05
N SER A 136 -1.79 9.73 2.19
CA SER A 136 -1.62 11.15 2.50
C SER A 136 -0.60 11.80 1.58
N ALA A 137 -0.64 13.15 1.51
CA ALA A 137 0.34 13.93 0.76
C ALA A 137 1.77 13.70 1.27
N LEU A 138 2.72 13.61 0.35
CA LEU A 138 4.15 13.48 0.64
C LEU A 138 4.92 14.59 -0.09
N PRO A 139 5.30 15.67 0.59
CA PRO A 139 6.18 16.67 0.03
C PRO A 139 7.52 16.04 -0.34
N THR A 140 7.91 16.11 -1.60
CA THR A 140 9.07 15.43 -2.16
C THR A 140 10.12 16.42 -2.62
N LEU A 141 11.29 16.37 -2.02
CA LEU A 141 12.42 17.23 -2.27
C LEU A 141 13.47 16.53 -3.15
N ILE A 142 13.85 17.19 -4.23
CA ILE A 142 14.90 16.73 -5.15
C ILE A 142 16.12 17.65 -4.95
N PRO A 143 17.19 17.18 -4.29
CA PRO A 143 18.45 17.91 -4.20
C PRO A 143 19.19 17.87 -5.54
N LEU A 144 19.79 18.99 -5.96
CA LEU A 144 20.43 19.16 -7.26
C LEU A 144 21.77 19.89 -7.10
N ALA A 145 22.84 19.30 -7.67
CA ALA A 145 24.18 19.86 -7.56
C ALA A 145 24.37 21.07 -8.49
N ASP A 146 23.96 20.96 -9.74
CA ASP A 146 24.21 21.96 -10.77
C ASP A 146 22.96 22.34 -11.59
N ARG A 147 23.16 23.34 -12.45
CA ARG A 147 22.07 23.92 -13.25
C ARG A 147 21.82 23.20 -14.58
N PHE A 148 22.87 22.65 -15.20
CA PHE A 148 22.86 22.27 -16.61
C PHE A 148 23.19 20.80 -16.89
N SER A 149 23.60 20.01 -15.90
CA SER A 149 23.92 18.59 -16.09
C SER A 149 22.78 17.85 -16.77
N GLY A 150 23.11 16.96 -17.67
CA GLY A 150 22.15 16.10 -18.36
C GLY A 150 21.34 16.79 -19.47
N THR A 151 21.48 18.10 -19.73
CA THR A 151 20.73 18.79 -20.80
C THR A 151 20.99 18.19 -22.17
N LEU A 152 22.27 17.86 -22.47
CA LEU A 152 22.66 17.22 -23.74
C LEU A 152 22.12 15.78 -23.83
N SER A 153 22.12 15.07 -22.71
CA SER A 153 21.58 13.71 -22.61
C SER A 153 20.05 13.67 -22.76
N ALA A 154 19.35 14.67 -22.19
CA ALA A 154 17.91 14.82 -22.35
C ALA A 154 17.52 15.16 -23.79
N ALA A 155 18.27 16.07 -24.44
CA ALA A 155 18.05 16.42 -25.84
C ALA A 155 18.28 15.21 -26.76
N ARG A 156 19.37 14.44 -26.53
CA ARG A 156 19.61 13.19 -27.28
C ARG A 156 18.50 12.16 -27.09
N ARG A 157 17.99 12.00 -25.87
CA ARG A 157 16.89 11.05 -25.58
C ARG A 157 15.61 11.48 -26.28
N PHE A 158 15.30 12.77 -26.26
CA PHE A 158 14.14 13.31 -26.98
C PHE A 158 14.23 13.10 -28.51
N LEU A 159 15.44 13.06 -29.06
CA LEU A 159 15.72 12.74 -30.47
C LEU A 159 15.85 11.23 -30.75
N GLY A 160 15.43 10.35 -29.84
CA GLY A 160 15.44 8.89 -30.03
C GLY A 160 16.78 8.19 -29.68
N GLY A 161 17.76 8.90 -29.12
CA GLY A 161 19.02 8.33 -28.67
C GLY A 161 18.91 7.67 -27.28
N ARG A 162 19.83 6.73 -26.97
CA ARG A 162 19.92 6.04 -25.66
C ARG A 162 21.15 6.53 -24.87
N PRO A 163 21.13 7.73 -24.25
CA PRO A 163 22.24 8.20 -23.45
C PRO A 163 22.32 7.45 -22.11
N LYS A 164 23.54 7.29 -21.58
CA LYS A 164 23.74 6.70 -20.24
C LYS A 164 23.03 7.56 -19.17
N PRO A 165 22.45 6.92 -18.12
CA PRO A 165 21.94 7.64 -16.95
C PRO A 165 23.05 8.50 -16.33
N GLY A 166 22.73 9.73 -15.97
CA GLY A 166 23.69 10.67 -15.38
C GLY A 166 22.99 11.70 -14.50
N PRO A 167 23.74 12.56 -13.79
CA PRO A 167 23.19 13.61 -12.93
C PRO A 167 22.26 14.53 -13.72
N ARG A 168 21.16 14.95 -13.10
CA ARG A 168 20.16 15.82 -13.71
C ARG A 168 20.31 17.23 -13.18
N GLY A 169 20.48 18.19 -14.09
CA GLY A 169 20.54 19.59 -13.74
C GLY A 169 19.16 20.19 -13.43
N ALA A 170 19.19 21.28 -12.70
CA ALA A 170 18.01 21.99 -12.24
C ALA A 170 17.03 22.39 -13.36
N LEU A 171 17.53 22.69 -14.56
CA LEU A 171 16.69 23.09 -15.69
C LEU A 171 15.79 21.95 -16.19
N ILE A 172 16.34 20.73 -16.30
CA ILE A 172 15.58 19.55 -16.75
C ILE A 172 14.52 19.18 -15.74
N VAL A 173 14.88 19.17 -14.45
CA VAL A 173 13.93 18.88 -13.37
C VAL A 173 12.81 19.91 -13.34
N ARG A 174 13.12 21.21 -13.52
CA ARG A 174 12.13 22.27 -13.60
C ARG A 174 11.15 22.07 -14.76
N LEU A 175 11.65 21.71 -15.93
CA LEU A 175 10.80 21.44 -17.11
C LEU A 175 9.91 20.21 -16.88
N GLY A 176 10.49 19.13 -16.32
CA GLY A 176 9.76 17.91 -15.98
C GLY A 176 8.64 18.17 -14.96
N LEU A 177 8.93 18.96 -13.92
CA LEU A 177 7.93 19.33 -12.91
C LEU A 177 6.84 20.26 -13.47
N ALA A 178 7.17 21.19 -14.36
CA ALA A 178 6.17 22.01 -15.03
C ALA A 178 5.21 21.17 -15.88
N LEU A 179 5.73 20.16 -16.59
CA LEU A 179 4.92 19.22 -17.35
C LEU A 179 4.08 18.32 -16.42
N TYR A 180 4.65 17.86 -15.31
CA TYR A 180 3.94 17.09 -14.28
C TYR A 180 2.78 17.88 -13.68
N ASP A 181 3.00 19.14 -13.32
CA ASP A 181 1.97 20.04 -12.82
C ASP A 181 0.87 20.33 -13.86
N PHE A 182 1.25 20.40 -15.15
CA PHE A 182 0.30 20.54 -16.24
C PHE A 182 -0.64 19.34 -16.36
N TYR A 183 -0.11 18.10 -16.30
CA TYR A 183 -0.94 16.89 -16.31
C TYR A 183 -1.81 16.75 -15.07
N ALA A 184 -1.30 17.15 -13.89
CA ALA A 184 -2.05 17.12 -12.64
C ALA A 184 -3.17 18.18 -12.54
N ARG A 185 -3.24 19.13 -13.46
CA ARG A 185 -4.05 20.36 -13.35
C ARG A 185 -5.56 20.12 -13.26
N ARG A 186 -6.11 19.11 -13.96
CA ARG A 186 -7.56 18.87 -14.07
C ARG A 186 -8.21 18.36 -12.78
N GLU A 187 -7.50 17.55 -11.99
CA GLU A 187 -7.98 16.96 -10.74
C GLU A 187 -6.98 17.21 -9.59
N ARG A 188 -6.40 18.40 -9.53
CA ARG A 188 -5.35 18.72 -8.57
C ARG A 188 -5.86 18.65 -7.15
N GLN A 189 -5.24 17.77 -6.36
CA GLN A 189 -5.43 17.64 -4.92
C GLN A 189 -4.20 18.08 -4.10
N LEU A 190 -3.05 18.19 -4.76
CA LEU A 190 -1.77 18.48 -4.14
C LEU A 190 -1.21 19.84 -4.61
N PRO A 191 -0.39 20.52 -3.79
CA PRO A 191 0.23 21.80 -4.15
C PRO A 191 1.12 21.69 -5.38
N GLN A 192 1.34 22.84 -6.05
CA GLN A 192 2.27 22.95 -7.18
C GLN A 192 3.72 22.79 -6.75
N SER A 193 4.57 22.44 -7.72
CA SER A 193 6.01 22.39 -7.51
C SER A 193 6.61 23.77 -7.24
N ARG A 194 7.69 23.80 -6.44
CA ARG A 194 8.48 25.00 -6.11
C ARG A 194 9.95 24.72 -6.36
N PHE A 195 10.69 25.73 -6.77
CA PHE A 195 12.10 25.64 -7.05
C PHE A 195 12.91 26.60 -6.16
N PHE A 196 14.03 26.12 -5.62
CA PHE A 196 14.88 26.85 -4.70
C PHE A 196 16.27 27.05 -5.33
N GLY A 197 16.73 28.29 -5.35
CA GLY A 197 18.07 28.66 -5.76
C GLY A 197 19.10 28.42 -4.65
N ARG A 198 20.39 28.62 -4.96
CA ARG A 198 21.53 28.26 -4.09
C ARG A 198 21.41 28.83 -2.66
N ARG A 199 21.08 30.12 -2.50
CA ARG A 199 20.96 30.75 -1.18
C ARG A 199 19.82 30.12 -0.37
N ALA A 200 18.66 29.93 -0.99
CA ALA A 200 17.49 29.36 -0.34
C ALA A 200 17.69 27.88 0.00
N THR A 201 18.34 27.10 -0.88
CA THR A 201 18.65 25.68 -0.63
C THR A 201 19.55 25.53 0.60
N ARG A 202 20.64 26.29 0.67
CA ARG A 202 21.59 26.23 1.80
C ARG A 202 20.99 26.72 3.11
N PHE A 203 20.07 27.67 3.05
CA PHE A 203 19.39 28.19 4.23
C PHE A 203 18.34 27.19 4.78
N ASN A 204 17.57 26.56 3.90
CA ASN A 204 16.49 25.67 4.32
C ASN A 204 16.99 24.25 4.64
N TRP A 205 18.10 23.81 4.03
CA TRP A 205 18.67 22.47 4.22
C TRP A 205 20.19 22.55 4.40
N PRO A 206 20.65 23.04 5.55
CA PRO A 206 22.08 23.24 5.83
C PRO A 206 22.88 21.92 5.89
N ASP A 207 22.20 20.79 6.20
CA ASP A 207 22.80 19.47 6.35
C ASP A 207 23.07 18.77 5.01
N PHE A 208 22.61 19.34 3.89
CA PHE A 208 22.94 18.80 2.58
C PHE A 208 24.43 18.93 2.26
N HIS A 209 24.93 17.99 1.46
CA HIS A 209 26.29 18.06 0.92
C HIS A 209 26.56 19.45 0.31
N PRO A 210 27.74 20.06 0.54
CA PRO A 210 28.07 21.41 0.06
C PRO A 210 27.90 21.61 -1.45
N ASP A 211 27.99 20.54 -2.24
CA ASP A 211 27.83 20.60 -3.70
C ASP A 211 26.35 20.70 -4.13
N ILE A 212 25.40 20.46 -3.23
CA ILE A 212 23.97 20.62 -3.50
C ILE A 212 23.62 22.11 -3.45
N ASN A 213 23.39 22.70 -4.63
CA ASN A 213 23.19 24.14 -4.78
C ASN A 213 21.74 24.52 -5.07
N TYR A 214 20.89 23.58 -5.50
CA TYR A 214 19.51 23.82 -5.86
C TYR A 214 18.62 22.71 -5.28
N ALA A 215 17.35 23.01 -5.09
CA ALA A 215 16.36 22.03 -4.71
C ALA A 215 15.05 22.28 -5.44
N ALA A 216 14.32 21.21 -5.74
CA ALA A 216 12.97 21.28 -6.24
C ALA A 216 12.03 20.53 -5.27
N LEU A 217 10.92 21.14 -4.91
CA LEU A 217 9.87 20.55 -4.07
C LEU A 217 8.64 20.31 -4.92
N TYR A 218 8.15 19.10 -4.96
CA TYR A 218 6.86 18.75 -5.54
C TYR A 218 6.09 17.84 -4.57
N HIS A 219 4.88 17.42 -4.93
CA HIS A 219 4.07 16.60 -4.05
C HIS A 219 3.64 15.33 -4.75
N ASP A 220 3.92 14.22 -4.12
CA ASP A 220 3.32 12.92 -4.38
C ASP A 220 2.49 12.47 -3.17
N ALA A 221 2.20 11.19 -3.03
CA ALA A 221 1.54 10.64 -1.86
C ALA A 221 2.34 9.47 -1.28
N LYS A 222 2.11 9.18 0.00
CA LYS A 222 2.59 7.99 0.70
C LYS A 222 1.41 7.15 1.17
N ILE A 223 1.65 5.85 1.29
CA ILE A 223 0.74 4.91 1.94
C ILE A 223 1.38 4.45 3.25
N SER A 224 0.66 4.61 4.36
CA SER A 224 1.15 4.22 5.68
C SER A 224 1.06 2.70 5.91
N ARG A 225 -0.08 2.10 5.60
CA ARG A 225 -0.43 0.71 5.92
C ARG A 225 -0.93 -0.03 4.67
N PRO A 226 -0.05 -0.36 3.71
CA PRO A 226 -0.45 -1.03 2.47
C PRO A 226 -1.06 -2.42 2.72
N GLU A 227 -0.58 -3.14 3.73
CA GLU A 227 -1.05 -4.47 4.07
C GLU A 227 -2.52 -4.43 4.54
N GLN A 228 -2.85 -3.47 5.41
CA GLN A 228 -4.22 -3.29 5.90
C GLN A 228 -5.15 -2.80 4.78
N LEU A 229 -4.68 -1.94 3.88
CA LEU A 229 -5.48 -1.53 2.72
C LEU A 229 -5.88 -2.74 1.87
N GLY A 230 -4.96 -3.70 1.66
CA GLY A 230 -5.26 -4.95 0.96
C GLY A 230 -6.36 -5.77 1.64
N LEU A 231 -6.31 -5.87 2.97
CA LEU A 231 -7.35 -6.57 3.75
C LEU A 231 -8.70 -5.85 3.71
N GLU A 232 -8.72 -4.53 3.74
CA GLU A 232 -9.95 -3.76 3.59
C GLU A 232 -10.59 -3.93 2.21
N LEU A 233 -9.78 -4.03 1.15
CA LEU A 233 -10.27 -4.34 -0.20
C LEU A 233 -10.90 -5.74 -0.26
N ILE A 234 -10.34 -6.74 0.44
CA ILE A 234 -10.93 -8.09 0.57
C ILE A 234 -12.28 -8.01 1.30
N ALA A 235 -12.31 -7.33 2.45
CA ALA A 235 -13.53 -7.19 3.24
C ALA A 235 -14.64 -6.45 2.46
N ASP A 236 -14.29 -5.38 1.74
CA ASP A 236 -15.21 -4.67 0.85
C ASP A 236 -15.76 -5.57 -0.26
N ALA A 237 -14.92 -6.43 -0.85
CA ALA A 237 -15.34 -7.37 -1.89
C ALA A 237 -16.33 -8.41 -1.36
N GLU A 238 -16.00 -9.04 -0.22
CA GLU A 238 -16.88 -10.04 0.41
C GLU A 238 -18.20 -9.45 0.92
N SER A 239 -18.17 -8.19 1.36
CA SER A 239 -19.40 -7.45 1.72
C SER A 239 -20.26 -7.15 0.49
N ALA A 240 -19.65 -6.79 -0.64
CA ALA A 240 -20.36 -6.48 -1.88
C ALA A 240 -20.94 -7.71 -2.58
N CYS A 241 -20.32 -8.89 -2.41
CA CYS A 241 -20.74 -10.16 -3.01
C CYS A 241 -20.60 -11.30 -1.99
N PRO A 242 -21.72 -11.78 -1.39
CA PRO A 242 -21.68 -12.87 -0.42
C PRO A 242 -21.12 -14.20 -0.95
N GLN A 243 -21.05 -14.37 -2.27
CA GLN A 243 -20.46 -15.55 -2.92
C GLN A 243 -18.93 -15.42 -3.03
N ALA A 244 -18.40 -14.23 -3.05
CA ALA A 244 -16.95 -14.00 -3.08
C ALA A 244 -16.29 -14.55 -1.80
N LEU A 245 -15.11 -15.15 -1.96
CA LEU A 245 -14.41 -15.79 -0.86
C LEU A 245 -12.89 -15.65 -1.06
N ALA A 246 -12.19 -15.13 -0.05
CA ALA A 246 -10.74 -15.05 -0.06
C ALA A 246 -10.14 -15.92 1.05
N LEU A 247 -9.07 -16.67 0.73
CA LEU A 247 -8.37 -17.56 1.67
C LEU A 247 -6.86 -17.38 1.52
N ASN A 248 -6.20 -17.08 2.63
CA ASN A 248 -4.75 -17.14 2.75
C ASN A 248 -4.29 -18.53 3.17
N HIS A 249 -2.98 -18.82 3.10
CA HIS A 249 -2.38 -20.12 3.37
C HIS A 249 -3.01 -21.27 2.59
N LEU A 250 -3.56 -20.97 1.41
CA LEU A 250 -4.16 -21.92 0.48
C LEU A 250 -3.62 -21.65 -0.92
N GLY A 251 -2.82 -22.55 -1.45
CA GLY A 251 -2.14 -22.39 -2.74
C GLY A 251 -2.64 -23.36 -3.80
N LEU A 252 -2.55 -22.95 -5.07
CA LEU A 252 -2.74 -23.87 -6.20
C LEU A 252 -1.58 -24.86 -6.24
N ALA A 253 -1.90 -26.16 -6.16
CA ALA A 253 -0.93 -27.24 -6.29
C ALA A 253 -0.78 -27.70 -7.73
N ARG A 254 -1.88 -27.85 -8.47
CA ARG A 254 -1.90 -28.21 -9.89
C ARG A 254 -3.28 -27.99 -10.50
N LEU A 255 -3.32 -27.98 -11.82
CA LEU A 255 -4.56 -28.07 -12.61
C LEU A 255 -4.55 -29.42 -13.34
N ASP A 256 -5.59 -30.23 -13.15
CA ASP A 256 -5.79 -31.52 -13.83
C ASP A 256 -7.07 -31.44 -14.66
N GLY A 257 -6.92 -31.31 -15.98
CA GLY A 257 -8.03 -30.98 -16.84
C GLY A 257 -8.68 -29.65 -16.46
N THR A 258 -9.90 -29.70 -15.92
CA THR A 258 -10.63 -28.51 -15.42
C THR A 258 -10.64 -28.42 -13.91
N ILE A 259 -10.02 -29.38 -13.21
CA ILE A 259 -10.01 -29.48 -11.75
C ILE A 259 -8.78 -28.79 -11.19
N ALA A 260 -8.97 -27.71 -10.47
CA ALA A 260 -7.92 -27.07 -9.69
C ALA A 260 -7.80 -27.79 -8.34
N GLU A 261 -6.62 -28.30 -8.04
CA GLU A 261 -6.26 -28.84 -6.74
C GLU A 261 -5.55 -27.77 -5.94
N LEU A 262 -6.11 -27.42 -4.77
CA LEU A 262 -5.56 -26.48 -3.83
C LEU A 262 -4.98 -27.23 -2.62
N THR A 263 -3.90 -26.71 -2.03
CA THR A 263 -3.29 -27.28 -0.82
C THR A 263 -3.27 -26.21 0.28
N ASP A 264 -3.86 -26.55 1.42
CA ASP A 264 -3.72 -25.77 2.66
C ASP A 264 -2.29 -25.98 3.21
N SER A 265 -1.49 -24.92 3.25
CA SER A 265 -0.09 -24.97 3.71
C SER A 265 0.05 -25.18 5.22
N LEU A 266 -1.02 -24.97 6.00
CA LEU A 266 -1.02 -25.15 7.45
C LEU A 266 -1.32 -26.59 7.86
N THR A 267 -2.18 -27.29 7.10
CA THR A 267 -2.64 -28.63 7.45
C THR A 267 -2.19 -29.71 6.46
N GLY A 268 -1.78 -29.32 5.23
CA GLY A 268 -1.51 -30.21 4.13
C GLY A 268 -2.77 -30.75 3.43
N GLU A 269 -3.95 -30.33 3.86
CA GLU A 269 -5.21 -30.75 3.26
C GLU A 269 -5.32 -30.32 1.80
N ARG A 270 -5.91 -31.19 0.97
CA ARG A 270 -6.19 -30.92 -0.43
C ARG A 270 -7.67 -30.67 -0.65
N ILE A 271 -7.98 -29.60 -1.37
CA ILE A 271 -9.34 -29.20 -1.75
C ILE A 271 -9.38 -29.08 -3.27
N THR A 272 -10.40 -29.64 -3.90
CA THR A 272 -10.59 -29.59 -5.34
C THR A 272 -11.81 -28.75 -5.70
N LEU A 273 -11.70 -27.97 -6.79
CA LEU A 273 -12.82 -27.26 -7.38
C LEU A 273 -12.62 -27.09 -8.89
N THR A 274 -13.68 -26.73 -9.61
CA THR A 274 -13.60 -26.34 -11.01
C THR A 274 -13.83 -24.84 -11.17
N ALA A 275 -13.08 -24.20 -12.06
CA ALA A 275 -13.24 -22.80 -12.39
C ALA A 275 -13.46 -22.62 -13.90
N GLU A 276 -14.29 -21.64 -14.29
CA GLU A 276 -14.48 -21.31 -15.71
C GLU A 276 -13.30 -20.48 -16.25
N VAL A 277 -12.69 -19.65 -15.39
CA VAL A 277 -11.51 -18.84 -15.71
C VAL A 277 -10.55 -18.86 -14.52
N ILE A 278 -9.26 -18.94 -14.79
CA ILE A 278 -8.21 -18.72 -13.79
C ILE A 278 -7.51 -17.39 -14.08
N VAL A 279 -7.32 -16.57 -13.05
CA VAL A 279 -6.49 -15.37 -13.10
C VAL A 279 -5.21 -15.63 -12.33
N ASN A 280 -4.08 -15.71 -13.03
CA ASN A 280 -2.76 -15.83 -12.42
C ASN A 280 -2.23 -14.45 -12.05
N ALA A 281 -2.40 -14.08 -10.78
CA ALA A 281 -1.97 -12.81 -10.18
C ALA A 281 -0.79 -13.01 -9.20
N SER A 282 -0.02 -14.08 -9.35
CA SER A 282 1.05 -14.48 -8.42
C SER A 282 2.34 -13.64 -8.54
N GLY A 283 2.30 -12.56 -9.32
CA GLY A 283 3.37 -11.56 -9.37
C GLY A 283 4.71 -12.14 -9.82
N ALA A 284 5.73 -12.10 -8.96
CA ALA A 284 7.06 -12.64 -9.29
C ALA A 284 7.06 -14.16 -9.49
N TRP A 285 6.02 -14.87 -9.07
CA TRP A 285 5.86 -16.33 -9.20
C TRP A 285 4.95 -16.75 -10.37
N ILE A 286 4.63 -15.84 -11.29
CA ILE A 286 3.68 -16.09 -12.39
C ILE A 286 4.10 -17.27 -13.26
N ASP A 287 5.41 -17.40 -13.55
CA ASP A 287 5.95 -18.48 -14.37
C ASP A 287 5.89 -19.83 -13.64
N GLN A 288 6.18 -19.86 -12.33
CA GLN A 288 6.03 -21.05 -11.50
C GLN A 288 4.57 -21.49 -11.41
N THR A 289 3.63 -20.55 -11.24
CA THR A 289 2.19 -20.83 -11.23
C THR A 289 1.72 -21.36 -12.57
N ASN A 290 2.20 -20.81 -13.69
CA ASN A 290 1.90 -21.32 -15.02
C ASN A 290 2.42 -22.76 -15.23
N ALA A 291 3.57 -23.10 -14.65
CA ALA A 291 4.07 -24.48 -14.69
C ALA A 291 3.16 -25.45 -13.92
N LEU A 292 2.58 -25.04 -12.79
CA LEU A 292 1.59 -25.85 -12.05
C LEU A 292 0.26 -26.02 -12.83
N ILE A 293 -0.11 -25.04 -13.64
CA ILE A 293 -1.34 -25.05 -14.44
C ILE A 293 -1.17 -25.89 -15.70
N SER A 294 -0.09 -25.69 -16.45
CA SER A 294 0.07 -26.23 -17.81
C SER A 294 1.12 -27.31 -17.94
N GLY A 295 1.90 -27.58 -16.90
CA GLY A 295 3.09 -28.42 -16.95
C GLY A 295 4.23 -27.84 -17.81
N ARG A 296 4.11 -26.59 -18.30
CA ARG A 296 5.09 -25.94 -19.18
C ARG A 296 5.70 -24.74 -18.49
N GLN A 297 6.99 -24.54 -18.68
CA GLN A 297 7.65 -23.33 -18.24
C GLN A 297 7.30 -22.17 -19.19
N THR A 298 6.89 -21.04 -18.59
CA THR A 298 6.78 -19.75 -19.27
C THR A 298 7.90 -18.84 -18.77
N VAL A 299 8.15 -17.75 -19.46
CA VAL A 299 9.17 -16.76 -19.06
C VAL A 299 8.61 -15.37 -19.31
N LEU A 300 7.63 -15.01 -18.50
CA LEU A 300 6.96 -13.72 -18.57
C LEU A 300 7.66 -12.66 -17.71
N ILE A 301 8.30 -13.09 -16.61
CA ILE A 301 8.88 -12.19 -15.60
C ILE A 301 10.41 -12.26 -15.58
N GLY A 302 11.05 -11.09 -15.52
CA GLY A 302 12.46 -10.90 -15.21
C GLY A 302 12.63 -10.13 -13.89
N GLY A 303 12.47 -10.82 -12.75
CA GLY A 303 12.38 -10.22 -11.45
C GLY A 303 13.60 -9.40 -11.02
N THR A 304 13.37 -8.25 -10.37
CA THR A 304 14.44 -7.49 -9.69
C THR A 304 14.11 -7.30 -8.21
N LYS A 305 15.09 -7.66 -7.36
CA LYS A 305 15.01 -7.44 -5.91
C LYS A 305 15.26 -5.98 -5.57
N GLY A 306 14.45 -5.41 -4.69
CA GLY A 306 14.66 -4.12 -4.07
C GLY A 306 14.57 -4.21 -2.58
N SER A 307 15.58 -3.71 -1.89
CA SER A 307 15.72 -3.72 -0.43
C SER A 307 15.53 -2.33 0.16
N HIS A 308 14.99 -2.28 1.38
CA HIS A 308 14.76 -1.05 2.14
C HIS A 308 15.18 -1.25 3.59
N LEU A 309 15.50 -0.15 4.26
CA LEU A 309 15.84 -0.06 5.66
C LEU A 309 14.87 0.87 6.39
N VAL A 310 14.56 0.53 7.63
CA VAL A 310 13.99 1.44 8.61
C VAL A 310 15.10 1.81 9.59
N LEU A 311 15.38 3.10 9.71
CA LEU A 311 16.50 3.63 10.49
C LEU A 311 15.99 4.45 11.66
N ASP A 312 16.57 4.25 12.83
CA ASP A 312 16.44 5.15 13.97
C ASP A 312 17.52 6.23 13.90
N SER A 313 17.17 7.39 13.39
CA SER A 313 18.09 8.52 13.25
C SER A 313 17.35 9.85 13.48
N PRO A 314 17.32 10.34 14.73
CA PRO A 314 16.72 11.63 15.05
C PRO A 314 17.32 12.78 14.22
N ALA A 315 18.63 12.74 13.95
CA ALA A 315 19.31 13.75 13.14
C ALA A 315 18.77 13.80 11.70
N LEU A 316 18.54 12.63 11.07
CA LEU A 316 17.91 12.59 9.73
C LEU A 316 16.45 13.05 9.78
N LEU A 317 15.70 12.67 10.81
CA LEU A 317 14.32 13.13 10.98
C LEU A 317 14.25 14.66 11.07
N GLU A 318 15.14 15.28 11.83
CA GLU A 318 15.23 16.74 11.95
C GLU A 318 15.62 17.38 10.61
N ALA A 319 16.63 16.84 9.93
CA ALA A 319 17.16 17.38 8.67
C ALA A 319 16.11 17.37 7.53
N ILE A 320 15.29 16.33 7.45
CA ILE A 320 14.27 16.20 6.37
C ILE A 320 12.88 16.65 6.77
N GLY A 321 12.55 16.63 8.06
CA GLY A 321 11.20 16.85 8.59
C GLY A 321 10.20 15.85 7.98
N GLU A 322 9.03 16.33 7.58
CA GLU A 322 7.98 15.49 6.95
C GLU A 322 8.19 15.27 5.44
N ARG A 323 9.33 15.65 4.91
CA ARG A 323 9.60 15.59 3.47
C ARG A 323 10.25 14.27 3.10
N MET A 324 9.99 13.81 1.90
CA MET A 324 10.81 12.80 1.26
C MET A 324 11.98 13.49 0.54
N VAL A 325 13.17 12.95 0.67
CA VAL A 325 14.31 13.29 -0.18
C VAL A 325 14.46 12.23 -1.26
N TYR A 326 14.32 12.66 -2.52
CA TYR A 326 14.40 11.83 -3.71
C TYR A 326 15.64 12.23 -4.49
N PHE A 327 16.64 11.38 -4.56
CA PHE A 327 17.93 11.71 -5.16
C PHE A 327 18.50 10.58 -5.99
N ALA A 328 19.40 10.91 -6.91
CA ALA A 328 20.22 9.93 -7.60
C ALA A 328 21.57 9.89 -6.91
N ASN A 329 22.04 8.70 -6.52
CA ASN A 329 23.37 8.52 -5.99
C ASN A 329 24.45 8.58 -7.10
N ARG A 330 25.73 8.45 -6.75
CA ARG A 330 26.87 8.54 -7.69
C ARG A 330 26.78 7.54 -8.84
N GLU A 331 26.15 6.40 -8.64
CA GLU A 331 25.90 5.41 -9.68
C GLU A 331 24.71 5.77 -10.60
N GLY A 332 24.02 6.88 -10.33
CA GLY A 332 22.82 7.30 -11.06
C GLY A 332 21.56 6.54 -10.68
N ARG A 333 21.60 5.75 -9.59
CA ARG A 333 20.42 5.08 -9.06
C ARG A 333 19.59 6.02 -8.20
N VAL A 334 18.28 5.90 -8.34
CA VAL A 334 17.34 6.65 -7.51
C VAL A 334 17.23 6.01 -6.14
N CYS A 335 17.47 6.84 -5.13
CA CYS A 335 17.29 6.53 -3.73
C CYS A 335 16.25 7.49 -3.13
N ILE A 336 15.58 7.03 -2.11
CA ILE A 336 14.59 7.80 -1.34
C ILE A 336 14.85 7.64 0.14
N LEU A 337 14.50 8.67 0.89
CA LEU A 337 14.34 8.57 2.34
C LEU A 337 13.25 9.53 2.81
N PHE A 338 12.43 9.12 3.77
CA PHE A 338 11.39 9.95 4.36
C PHE A 338 10.94 9.42 5.73
N ALA A 339 10.32 10.31 6.51
CA ALA A 339 9.78 9.97 7.82
C ALA A 339 8.58 9.02 7.72
N HIS A 340 8.64 7.89 8.44
CA HIS A 340 7.59 6.88 8.49
C HIS A 340 7.52 6.24 9.88
N PHE A 341 6.39 6.37 10.57
CA PHE A 341 6.19 5.92 11.96
C PHE A 341 7.30 6.39 12.93
N GLY A 342 7.68 7.67 12.85
CA GLY A 342 8.72 8.23 13.72
C GLY A 342 10.16 7.84 13.38
N HIS A 343 10.37 7.05 12.33
CA HIS A 343 11.68 6.59 11.85
C HIS A 343 11.90 6.98 10.39
N ILE A 344 13.08 6.69 9.87
CA ILE A 344 13.42 6.93 8.46
C ILE A 344 13.25 5.65 7.65
N LEU A 345 12.34 5.65 6.67
CA LEU A 345 12.32 4.64 5.62
C LEU A 345 13.27 5.06 4.50
N ALA A 346 14.26 4.23 4.19
CA ALA A 346 15.27 4.47 3.16
C ALA A 346 15.40 3.30 2.17
N GLY A 347 15.64 3.60 0.90
CA GLY A 347 15.86 2.61 -0.17
C GLY A 347 15.89 3.27 -1.55
N SER A 348 16.00 2.50 -2.62
CA SER A 348 16.04 1.06 -2.71
C SER A 348 17.19 0.56 -3.57
N THR A 349 17.54 -0.72 -3.40
CA THR A 349 18.40 -1.43 -4.35
C THR A 349 17.61 -1.90 -5.57
N ASP A 350 18.30 -2.43 -6.59
CA ASP A 350 17.68 -2.97 -7.81
C ASP A 350 18.58 -4.05 -8.41
N ILE A 351 18.46 -5.27 -7.92
CA ILE A 351 19.33 -6.41 -8.22
C ILE A 351 18.51 -7.48 -8.95
N ARG A 352 18.97 -7.95 -10.12
CA ARG A 352 18.35 -9.08 -10.81
C ARG A 352 18.45 -10.33 -9.96
N VAL A 353 17.38 -11.11 -9.92
CA VAL A 353 17.32 -12.40 -9.22
C VAL A 353 16.70 -13.45 -10.12
N ASP A 354 17.23 -14.67 -10.04
CA ASP A 354 16.77 -15.81 -10.85
C ASP A 354 15.53 -16.46 -10.23
N THR A 355 15.37 -16.37 -8.91
CA THR A 355 14.21 -16.88 -8.20
C THR A 355 13.66 -15.82 -7.24
N PRO A 356 12.33 -15.72 -7.12
CA PRO A 356 11.71 -14.83 -6.15
C PRO A 356 11.70 -15.37 -4.71
N ASP A 357 12.03 -16.66 -4.52
CA ASP A 357 11.96 -17.30 -3.21
C ASP A 357 13.19 -16.98 -2.34
N GLY A 358 13.00 -16.85 -1.02
CA GLY A 358 14.05 -16.65 -0.04
C GLY A 358 14.79 -15.31 -0.10
N VAL A 359 14.27 -14.31 -0.85
CA VAL A 359 14.92 -13.00 -0.95
C VAL A 359 14.88 -12.25 0.39
N ARG A 360 15.98 -11.57 0.68
CA ARG A 360 16.15 -10.71 1.87
C ARG A 360 17.08 -9.55 1.56
N CYS A 361 17.13 -8.57 2.45
CA CYS A 361 18.10 -7.49 2.40
C CYS A 361 19.44 -7.98 2.93
N GLU A 362 20.42 -8.16 2.05
CA GLU A 362 21.78 -8.57 2.43
C GLU A 362 22.56 -7.42 3.08
N ALA A 363 23.60 -7.74 3.86
CA ALA A 363 24.44 -6.74 4.52
C ALA A 363 25.08 -5.75 3.53
N SER A 364 25.49 -6.22 2.35
CA SER A 364 26.02 -5.36 1.29
C SER A 364 24.99 -4.36 0.76
N GLU A 365 23.72 -4.73 0.72
CA GLU A 365 22.63 -3.82 0.30
C GLU A 365 22.33 -2.78 1.39
N ALA A 366 22.38 -3.19 2.66
CA ALA A 366 22.26 -2.26 3.78
C ALA A 366 23.38 -1.22 3.76
N ALA A 367 24.63 -1.66 3.63
CA ALA A 367 25.80 -0.78 3.51
C ALA A 367 25.67 0.18 2.32
N TYR A 368 25.21 -0.31 1.17
CA TYR A 368 24.97 0.50 -0.03
C TYR A 368 23.91 1.60 0.21
N ILE A 369 22.81 1.28 0.89
CA ILE A 369 21.77 2.27 1.19
C ILE A 369 22.33 3.33 2.15
N LEU A 370 23.02 2.93 3.22
CA LEU A 370 23.64 3.87 4.17
C LEU A 370 24.66 4.78 3.50
N GLU A 371 25.50 4.25 2.60
CA GLU A 371 26.46 5.04 1.84
C GLU A 371 25.77 6.04 0.90
N SER A 372 24.72 5.62 0.21
CA SER A 372 23.91 6.52 -0.64
C SER A 372 23.33 7.70 0.14
N ILE A 373 22.93 7.48 1.41
CA ILE A 373 22.43 8.57 2.28
C ILE A 373 23.56 9.55 2.63
N ARG A 374 24.77 9.05 2.93
CA ARG A 374 25.94 9.88 3.25
C ARG A 374 26.34 10.80 2.10
N GLU A 375 26.08 10.41 0.85
CA GLU A 375 26.30 11.28 -0.32
C GLU A 375 25.49 12.58 -0.27
N VAL A 376 24.32 12.56 0.39
CA VAL A 376 23.44 13.73 0.52
C VAL A 376 23.61 14.41 1.88
N PHE A 377 23.85 13.64 2.95
CA PHE A 377 23.97 14.09 4.34
C PHE A 377 25.31 13.67 4.95
N PRO A 378 26.45 14.23 4.50
CA PRO A 378 27.77 13.78 4.94
C PRO A 378 28.07 14.06 6.42
N GLY A 379 27.36 15.01 7.03
CA GLY A 379 27.52 15.37 8.44
C GLY A 379 26.73 14.47 9.40
N ILE A 380 25.86 13.59 8.89
CA ILE A 380 25.05 12.70 9.73
C ILE A 380 25.68 11.31 9.73
N ALA A 381 26.18 10.90 10.90
CA ALA A 381 26.74 9.57 11.07
C ALA A 381 25.65 8.51 11.08
N LEU A 382 25.81 7.48 10.26
CA LEU A 382 24.90 6.33 10.18
C LEU A 382 25.71 5.04 10.13
N SER A 383 25.19 4.01 10.81
CA SER A 383 25.82 2.71 10.89
C SER A 383 24.78 1.58 10.91
N GLU A 384 25.20 0.34 10.97
CA GLU A 384 24.29 -0.81 11.05
C GLU A 384 23.49 -0.86 12.36
N VAL A 385 23.97 -0.25 13.44
CA VAL A 385 23.27 -0.22 14.74
C VAL A 385 22.00 0.65 14.67
N ASP A 386 21.93 1.58 13.72
CA ASP A 386 20.76 2.44 13.52
C ASP A 386 19.64 1.73 12.72
N ILE A 387 19.87 0.51 12.23
CA ILE A 387 18.89 -0.24 11.45
C ILE A 387 17.91 -0.95 12.40
N LEU A 388 16.67 -0.49 12.43
CA LEU A 388 15.58 -1.10 13.18
C LEU A 388 14.96 -2.30 12.50
N PHE A 389 14.85 -2.25 11.15
CA PHE A 389 14.17 -3.26 10.35
C PHE A 389 14.68 -3.26 8.92
N ARG A 390 14.79 -4.44 8.32
CA ARG A 390 15.18 -4.63 6.92
C ARG A 390 14.06 -5.37 6.19
N PHE A 391 13.83 -5.02 4.94
CA PHE A 391 12.91 -5.81 4.11
C PHE A 391 13.29 -5.73 2.63
N ALA A 392 12.92 -6.76 1.90
CA ALA A 392 13.16 -6.87 0.47
C ALA A 392 11.95 -7.49 -0.24
N GLY A 393 11.80 -7.18 -1.53
CA GLY A 393 10.80 -7.80 -2.37
C GLY A 393 11.22 -7.85 -3.82
N VAL A 394 10.67 -8.81 -4.56
CA VAL A 394 10.96 -8.98 -5.99
C VAL A 394 9.88 -8.28 -6.82
N ARG A 395 10.28 -7.27 -7.59
CA ARG A 395 9.39 -6.57 -8.52
C ARG A 395 9.07 -7.49 -9.70
N PRO A 396 7.79 -7.74 -10.00
CA PRO A 396 7.39 -8.57 -11.12
C PRO A 396 7.47 -7.79 -12.45
N LEU A 397 8.69 -7.39 -12.84
CA LEU A 397 8.88 -6.68 -14.10
C LEU A 397 8.74 -7.64 -15.27
N PRO A 398 8.13 -7.22 -16.41
CA PRO A 398 8.14 -7.99 -17.62
C PRO A 398 9.57 -8.36 -18.03
N ARG A 399 9.77 -9.55 -18.57
CA ARG A 399 11.08 -9.94 -19.08
C ARG A 399 11.47 -9.01 -20.23
N ALA A 400 12.65 -8.46 -20.16
CA ALA A 400 13.25 -7.66 -21.22
C ALA A 400 14.74 -7.97 -21.32
N ASP A 401 15.26 -8.00 -22.53
CA ASP A 401 16.70 -8.15 -22.81
C ASP A 401 17.48 -6.82 -22.62
N ALA A 402 16.91 -5.92 -21.81
CA ALA A 402 17.51 -4.63 -21.52
C ALA A 402 18.75 -4.80 -20.62
N ASN A 403 19.85 -4.20 -21.01
CA ASN A 403 21.10 -4.22 -20.24
C ASN A 403 21.02 -3.40 -18.93
N VAL A 404 20.00 -2.53 -18.82
CA VAL A 404 19.78 -1.66 -17.65
C VAL A 404 18.33 -1.83 -17.15
N ASN A 405 18.16 -2.26 -15.91
CA ASN A 405 16.83 -2.46 -15.28
C ASN A 405 15.95 -1.19 -15.33
N ALA A 406 16.55 -0.02 -15.38
CA ALA A 406 15.85 1.26 -15.46
C ALA A 406 15.09 1.49 -16.78
N GLU A 407 15.42 0.74 -17.84
CA GLU A 407 14.80 0.83 -19.18
C GLU A 407 13.63 -0.14 -19.36
N ILE A 408 13.46 -1.09 -18.44
CA ILE A 408 12.32 -2.03 -18.47
C ILE A 408 11.04 -1.24 -18.19
N SER A 409 10.07 -1.33 -19.09
CA SER A 409 8.75 -0.72 -18.87
C SER A 409 8.13 -1.21 -17.57
N ARG A 410 7.52 -0.31 -16.83
CA ARG A 410 6.77 -0.61 -15.60
C ARG A 410 5.26 -0.58 -15.85
N ASP A 411 4.88 -0.64 -17.09
CA ASP A 411 3.49 -0.79 -17.50
C ASP A 411 2.99 -2.21 -17.14
N HIS A 412 1.71 -2.39 -17.20
CA HIS A 412 1.06 -3.65 -16.86
C HIS A 412 0.29 -4.19 -18.07
N SER A 413 0.16 -5.51 -18.15
CA SER A 413 -0.62 -6.17 -19.19
C SER A 413 -1.42 -7.36 -18.65
N CYS A 414 -2.53 -7.62 -19.32
CA CYS A 414 -3.36 -8.80 -19.14
C CYS A 414 -3.14 -9.73 -20.34
N GLU A 415 -2.57 -10.91 -20.10
CA GLU A 415 -2.15 -11.81 -21.20
C GLU A 415 -2.80 -13.20 -21.05
N TRP A 416 -3.62 -13.59 -22.03
CA TRP A 416 -4.14 -14.95 -22.07
C TRP A 416 -3.02 -15.95 -22.38
N SER A 417 -2.99 -17.07 -21.68
CA SER A 417 -2.03 -18.15 -21.94
C SER A 417 -2.19 -18.71 -23.35
N THR A 418 -1.07 -18.93 -24.06
CA THR A 418 -1.03 -19.45 -25.42
C THR A 418 -0.05 -20.64 -25.50
N PRO A 419 -0.45 -21.81 -26.03
CA PRO A 419 -1.81 -22.17 -26.47
C PRO A 419 -2.79 -22.23 -25.28
N PRO A 420 -4.10 -22.04 -25.53
CA PRO A 420 -5.10 -22.15 -24.50
C PRO A 420 -5.16 -23.59 -23.95
N GLY A 421 -5.27 -23.69 -22.62
CA GLY A 421 -5.56 -24.96 -21.94
C GLY A 421 -7.06 -25.23 -21.85
N PRO A 422 -7.46 -26.31 -21.14
CA PRO A 422 -8.87 -26.66 -20.93
C PRO A 422 -9.62 -25.57 -20.13
N VAL A 423 -8.92 -24.84 -19.27
CA VAL A 423 -9.41 -23.64 -18.60
C VAL A 423 -8.61 -22.43 -19.08
N PRO A 424 -9.24 -21.35 -19.53
CA PRO A 424 -8.55 -20.13 -19.92
C PRO A 424 -7.86 -19.48 -18.70
N VAL A 425 -6.58 -19.12 -18.88
CA VAL A 425 -5.74 -18.50 -17.85
C VAL A 425 -5.34 -17.10 -18.27
N LEU A 426 -5.71 -16.10 -17.47
CA LEU A 426 -5.31 -14.72 -17.64
C LEU A 426 -4.12 -14.41 -16.74
N ASN A 427 -2.97 -14.06 -17.31
CA ASN A 427 -1.76 -13.69 -16.58
C ASN A 427 -1.72 -12.18 -16.35
N LEU A 428 -1.52 -11.75 -15.10
CA LEU A 428 -1.34 -10.36 -14.74
C LEU A 428 0.16 -10.03 -14.68
N VAL A 429 0.70 -9.48 -15.75
CA VAL A 429 2.14 -9.18 -15.89
C VAL A 429 2.42 -7.73 -15.47
N GLY A 430 3.41 -7.52 -14.59
CA GLY A 430 3.80 -6.19 -14.12
C GLY A 430 2.87 -5.61 -13.06
N GLY A 431 2.59 -4.31 -13.17
CA GLY A 431 1.76 -3.59 -12.22
C GLY A 431 2.54 -2.91 -11.08
N LYS A 432 1.90 -1.95 -10.43
CA LYS A 432 2.46 -1.15 -9.33
C LYS A 432 1.37 -0.69 -8.37
N TRP A 433 1.80 -0.35 -7.14
CA TRP A 433 0.89 0.13 -6.09
C TRP A 433 0.01 1.31 -6.50
N THR A 434 0.55 2.24 -7.26
CA THR A 434 -0.22 3.44 -7.65
C THR A 434 -1.42 3.11 -8.53
N THR A 435 -1.30 2.14 -9.43
CA THR A 435 -2.30 1.85 -10.48
C THR A 435 -3.04 0.53 -10.28
N PHE A 436 -2.94 -0.08 -9.09
CA PHE A 436 -3.53 -1.40 -8.82
C PHE A 436 -5.03 -1.46 -9.13
N ARG A 437 -5.78 -0.38 -8.83
CA ARG A 437 -7.22 -0.31 -9.09
C ARG A 437 -7.51 -0.36 -10.61
N ALA A 438 -6.82 0.46 -11.40
CA ALA A 438 -6.98 0.50 -12.84
C ALA A 438 -6.61 -0.85 -13.47
N PHE A 439 -5.51 -1.45 -13.02
CA PHE A 439 -5.07 -2.77 -13.49
C PHE A 439 -6.07 -3.88 -13.11
N GLY A 440 -6.58 -3.88 -11.87
CA GLY A 440 -7.63 -4.81 -11.44
C GLY A 440 -8.92 -4.63 -12.23
N ALA A 441 -9.31 -3.39 -12.55
CA ALA A 441 -10.46 -3.10 -13.39
C ALA A 441 -10.26 -3.62 -14.82
N GLN A 442 -9.09 -3.40 -15.43
CA GLN A 442 -8.75 -3.95 -16.75
C GLN A 442 -8.78 -5.47 -16.77
N ALA A 443 -8.22 -6.12 -15.75
CA ALA A 443 -8.24 -7.56 -15.62
C ALA A 443 -9.67 -8.10 -15.48
N ALA A 444 -10.49 -7.46 -14.65
CA ALA A 444 -11.88 -7.82 -14.48
C ALA A 444 -12.67 -7.63 -15.79
N ASP A 445 -12.50 -6.52 -16.52
CA ASP A 445 -13.16 -6.31 -17.82
C ASP A 445 -12.78 -7.39 -18.83
N THR A 446 -11.51 -7.80 -18.85
CA THR A 446 -11.01 -8.90 -19.71
C THR A 446 -11.68 -10.23 -19.36
N VAL A 447 -11.87 -10.52 -18.06
CA VAL A 447 -12.56 -11.72 -17.58
C VAL A 447 -14.06 -11.64 -17.85
N LEU A 448 -14.71 -10.51 -17.58
CA LEU A 448 -16.14 -10.28 -17.82
C LEU A 448 -16.49 -10.48 -19.30
N ALA A 449 -15.69 -9.92 -20.21
CA ALA A 449 -15.84 -10.15 -21.66
C ALA A 449 -15.77 -11.64 -22.03
N ARG A 450 -14.90 -12.41 -21.36
CA ARG A 450 -14.79 -13.87 -21.57
C ARG A 450 -16.00 -14.64 -21.04
N LEU A 451 -16.60 -14.17 -19.93
CA LEU A 451 -17.81 -14.74 -19.33
C LEU A 451 -19.10 -14.27 -20.00
N GLY A 452 -19.03 -13.33 -20.95
CA GLY A 452 -20.20 -12.75 -21.62
C GLY A 452 -21.04 -11.85 -20.68
N THR A 453 -20.41 -11.19 -19.72
CA THR A 453 -21.04 -10.34 -18.72
C THR A 453 -20.54 -8.91 -18.83
N ASP A 454 -21.41 -7.92 -18.75
CA ASP A 454 -21.06 -6.50 -18.79
C ASP A 454 -20.72 -5.96 -17.38
N ARG A 455 -19.85 -4.93 -17.35
CA ARG A 455 -19.57 -4.18 -16.13
C ARG A 455 -20.78 -3.31 -15.76
N THR A 456 -21.25 -3.41 -14.52
CA THR A 456 -22.37 -2.63 -13.99
C THR A 456 -21.98 -1.60 -12.94
N ARG A 457 -20.87 -1.82 -12.21
CA ARG A 457 -20.39 -0.94 -11.13
C ARG A 457 -18.95 -0.51 -11.36
N SER A 458 -18.67 0.77 -11.16
CA SER A 458 -17.31 1.34 -11.16
C SER A 458 -16.77 1.47 -9.74
N SER A 459 -15.48 1.16 -9.56
CA SER A 459 -14.76 1.33 -8.29
C SER A 459 -14.08 2.70 -8.16
N GLU A 460 -14.14 3.55 -9.18
CA GLU A 460 -13.34 4.80 -9.26
C GLU A 460 -13.58 5.78 -8.11
N ALA A 461 -14.81 5.87 -7.64
CA ALA A 461 -15.22 6.76 -6.56
C ALA A 461 -15.62 6.01 -5.28
N LEU A 462 -15.38 4.70 -5.20
CA LEU A 462 -15.74 3.91 -4.03
C LEU A 462 -14.68 4.08 -2.93
N ALA A 463 -15.07 4.64 -1.81
CA ALA A 463 -14.25 4.67 -0.61
C ALA A 463 -13.90 3.25 -0.15
N ILE A 464 -12.71 3.07 0.40
CA ILE A 464 -12.17 1.78 0.83
C ILE A 464 -12.17 1.74 2.35
N GLY A 465 -12.77 0.71 2.92
CA GLY A 465 -12.74 0.42 4.36
C GLY A 465 -12.95 1.66 5.24
N GLY A 466 -11.96 2.00 6.06
CA GLY A 466 -11.98 3.16 6.95
C GLY A 466 -11.99 4.54 6.27
N GLY A 467 -11.95 4.59 4.95
CA GLY A 467 -12.18 5.81 4.17
C GLY A 467 -13.66 6.13 3.93
N LYS A 468 -14.57 5.19 4.22
CA LYS A 468 -16.03 5.41 4.11
C LYS A 468 -16.48 6.41 5.16
N GLY A 469 -17.19 7.48 4.75
CA GLY A 469 -17.63 8.52 5.68
C GLY A 469 -16.50 9.27 6.40
N PHE A 470 -15.30 9.29 5.81
CA PHE A 470 -14.13 9.93 6.41
C PHE A 470 -14.32 11.46 6.49
N PRO A 471 -14.18 12.08 7.69
CA PRO A 471 -14.39 13.51 7.88
C PRO A 471 -13.41 14.33 7.05
N GLN A 472 -13.92 15.35 6.38
CA GLN A 472 -13.16 16.18 5.45
C GLN A 472 -12.56 17.40 6.14
N GLY A 473 -11.25 17.52 6.08
CA GLY A 473 -10.53 18.62 6.71
C GLY A 473 -10.32 18.43 8.22
N GLU A 474 -9.48 19.30 8.78
CA GLU A 474 -9.00 19.16 10.15
C GLU A 474 -10.07 19.50 11.21
N ALA A 475 -10.90 20.50 10.92
CA ALA A 475 -11.96 20.92 11.85
C ALA A 475 -13.03 19.83 12.00
N GLU A 476 -13.55 19.32 10.88
CA GLU A 476 -14.55 18.24 10.88
C GLU A 476 -14.01 16.97 11.55
N ARG A 477 -12.73 16.65 11.32
CA ARG A 477 -12.06 15.50 11.96
C ARG A 477 -11.99 15.66 13.48
N ARG A 478 -11.60 16.83 13.97
CA ARG A 478 -11.55 17.09 15.42
C ARG A 478 -12.94 16.99 16.06
N ASP A 479 -13.94 17.58 15.41
CA ASP A 479 -15.31 17.55 15.93
C ASP A 479 -15.87 16.12 15.91
N TRP A 480 -15.60 15.35 14.86
CA TRP A 480 -15.98 13.94 14.74
C TRP A 480 -15.33 13.10 15.85
N LEU A 481 -14.00 13.24 16.06
CA LEU A 481 -13.28 12.51 17.11
C LEU A 481 -13.81 12.84 18.51
N ARG A 482 -14.09 14.12 18.78
CA ARG A 482 -14.69 14.55 20.06
C ARG A 482 -16.07 13.92 20.27
N GLN A 483 -16.91 13.88 19.25
CA GLN A 483 -18.22 13.24 19.32
C GLN A 483 -18.10 11.73 19.58
N VAL A 484 -17.16 11.06 18.92
CA VAL A 484 -16.89 9.65 19.18
C VAL A 484 -16.41 9.43 20.61
N ALA A 485 -15.46 10.22 21.10
CA ALA A 485 -14.96 10.15 22.46
C ALA A 485 -16.09 10.30 23.51
N ILE A 486 -16.97 11.28 23.34
CA ILE A 486 -18.13 11.50 24.22
C ILE A 486 -19.10 10.32 24.17
N SER A 487 -19.43 9.82 22.97
CA SER A 487 -20.42 8.75 22.78
C SER A 487 -19.96 7.38 23.28
N THR A 488 -18.65 7.14 23.31
CA THR A 488 -18.06 5.84 23.69
C THR A 488 -17.43 5.84 25.08
N GLY A 489 -17.23 7.03 25.69
CA GLY A 489 -16.50 7.17 26.96
C GLY A 489 -14.99 6.93 26.83
N THR A 490 -14.46 6.88 25.60
CA THR A 490 -13.03 6.69 25.30
C THR A 490 -12.32 8.05 25.27
N SER A 491 -11.04 8.13 25.69
CA SER A 491 -10.30 9.39 25.62
C SER A 491 -10.09 9.89 24.18
N GLU A 492 -10.00 11.21 23.97
CA GLU A 492 -9.75 11.78 22.63
C GLU A 492 -8.42 11.29 22.04
N GLU A 493 -7.38 11.10 22.88
CA GLU A 493 -6.08 10.58 22.45
C GLU A 493 -6.18 9.15 21.95
N ARG A 494 -6.96 8.29 22.65
CA ARG A 494 -7.19 6.90 22.21
C ARG A 494 -8.00 6.87 20.93
N CYS A 495 -9.05 7.69 20.82
CA CYS A 495 -9.83 7.84 19.60
C CYS A 495 -8.94 8.30 18.43
N ALA A 496 -8.04 9.26 18.63
CA ALA A 496 -7.12 9.72 17.60
C ALA A 496 -6.16 8.61 17.14
N ALA A 497 -5.60 7.82 18.08
CA ALA A 497 -4.73 6.69 17.76
C ALA A 497 -5.45 5.60 16.95
N LEU A 498 -6.68 5.27 17.32
CA LEU A 498 -7.51 4.29 16.60
C LEU A 498 -7.92 4.81 15.22
N PHE A 499 -8.27 6.08 15.12
CA PHE A 499 -8.62 6.71 13.85
C PHE A 499 -7.43 6.74 12.87
N GLU A 500 -6.21 6.98 13.35
CA GLU A 500 -5.01 6.91 12.53
C GLU A 500 -4.77 5.49 11.98
N ARG A 501 -5.11 4.45 12.78
CA ARG A 501 -4.92 3.05 12.39
C ARG A 501 -6.00 2.50 11.47
N TYR A 502 -7.26 2.91 11.67
CA TYR A 502 -8.42 2.23 11.07
C TYR A 502 -9.38 3.19 10.35
N GLY A 503 -9.14 4.51 10.41
CA GLY A 503 -10.10 5.48 9.92
C GLY A 503 -11.44 5.34 10.63
N THR A 504 -12.53 5.47 9.91
CA THR A 504 -13.88 5.32 10.47
C THR A 504 -14.20 3.89 10.92
N ARG A 505 -13.47 2.88 10.45
CA ARG A 505 -13.62 1.48 10.93
C ARG A 505 -13.25 1.29 12.40
N MET A 506 -12.64 2.25 13.04
CA MET A 506 -12.50 2.21 14.50
C MET A 506 -13.83 1.99 15.22
N LEU A 507 -14.94 2.42 14.62
CA LEU A 507 -16.28 2.21 15.18
C LEU A 507 -16.75 0.74 15.16
N ASP A 508 -16.09 -0.12 14.37
CA ASP A 508 -16.45 -1.55 14.28
C ASP A 508 -16.15 -2.32 15.59
N PHE A 509 -15.28 -1.78 16.44
CA PHE A 509 -14.85 -2.45 17.66
C PHE A 509 -14.67 -1.51 18.86
N MET A 510 -15.23 -0.33 18.85
CA MET A 510 -14.97 0.67 19.91
C MET A 510 -14.84 0.00 21.28
N PRO A 511 -13.67 0.13 21.92
CA PRO A 511 -13.44 -0.48 23.22
C PRO A 511 -14.39 0.11 24.25
N GLY A 512 -14.85 -0.71 25.18
CA GLY A 512 -15.57 -0.23 26.36
C GLY A 512 -14.66 0.51 27.33
N ALA A 513 -15.21 0.98 28.44
CA ALA A 513 -14.48 1.70 29.49
C ALA A 513 -13.28 0.88 30.08
N ASP A 514 -13.29 -0.44 29.90
CA ASP A 514 -12.28 -1.38 30.43
C ASP A 514 -11.26 -1.82 29.38
N ASP A 515 -11.01 -1.02 28.31
CA ASP A 515 -10.03 -1.32 27.24
C ASP A 515 -8.60 -1.42 27.80
N ALA A 516 -8.25 -2.59 28.34
CA ALA A 516 -6.95 -2.83 28.97
C ALA A 516 -5.84 -2.83 27.90
N LEU A 517 -4.91 -1.89 28.00
CA LEU A 517 -3.72 -1.84 27.16
C LEU A 517 -2.83 -3.06 27.40
N LEU A 518 -2.09 -3.46 26.36
CA LEU A 518 -1.09 -4.52 26.50
C LEU A 518 0.05 -4.04 27.41
N ALA A 519 0.50 -4.92 28.29
CA ALA A 519 1.58 -4.59 29.22
C ALA A 519 2.92 -4.34 28.51
N SER A 520 3.19 -5.13 27.48
CA SER A 520 4.41 -5.03 26.67
C SER A 520 4.28 -4.07 25.46
N LEU A 521 3.06 -3.59 25.15
CA LEU A 521 2.79 -2.74 23.99
C LEU A 521 1.62 -1.79 24.28
N PRO A 522 1.82 -0.72 25.08
CA PRO A 522 0.74 0.17 25.52
C PRO A 522 0.08 0.99 24.41
N SER A 523 0.61 0.94 23.18
CA SER A 523 -0.01 1.53 22.00
C SER A 523 -1.22 0.73 21.50
N TYR A 524 -1.39 -0.55 21.92
CA TYR A 524 -2.50 -1.43 21.59
C TYR A 524 -3.23 -1.91 22.83
N SER A 525 -4.52 -2.27 22.68
CA SER A 525 -5.30 -2.91 23.73
C SER A 525 -5.57 -4.37 23.42
N ARG A 526 -5.99 -5.12 24.44
CA ARG A 526 -6.39 -6.51 24.30
C ARG A 526 -7.61 -6.66 23.38
N ASP A 527 -8.57 -5.77 23.50
CA ASP A 527 -9.78 -5.82 22.68
C ASP A 527 -9.48 -5.47 21.23
N GLU A 528 -8.57 -4.52 20.99
CA GLU A 528 -8.07 -4.23 19.63
C GLU A 528 -7.42 -5.46 18.98
N VAL A 529 -6.56 -6.18 19.72
CA VAL A 529 -5.93 -7.41 19.21
C VAL A 529 -6.96 -8.51 18.96
N ARG A 530 -7.94 -8.67 19.86
CA ARG A 530 -9.03 -9.64 19.66
C ARG A 530 -9.86 -9.35 18.43
N TRP A 531 -10.18 -8.06 18.19
CA TRP A 531 -10.88 -7.66 16.97
C TRP A 531 -10.05 -7.94 15.71
N ILE A 532 -8.74 -7.66 15.73
CA ILE A 532 -7.83 -7.99 14.63
C ILE A 532 -7.83 -9.51 14.38
N LEU A 533 -7.73 -10.34 15.42
CA LEU A 533 -7.77 -11.79 15.30
C LEU A 533 -9.10 -12.30 14.72
N ALA A 534 -10.22 -11.69 15.12
CA ALA A 534 -11.54 -12.08 14.65
C ALA A 534 -11.82 -11.67 13.20
N THR A 535 -11.30 -10.54 12.73
CA THR A 535 -11.66 -9.96 11.43
C THR A 535 -10.54 -9.99 10.40
N GLY A 536 -9.28 -10.12 10.84
CA GLY A 536 -8.09 -9.97 10.02
C GLY A 536 -7.64 -11.23 9.28
N GLN A 537 -8.39 -12.34 9.31
CA GLN A 537 -7.97 -13.63 8.73
C GLN A 537 -6.54 -14.03 9.16
N VAL A 538 -6.27 -13.91 10.46
CA VAL A 538 -4.99 -14.32 11.05
C VAL A 538 -4.96 -15.84 11.17
N ALA A 539 -3.90 -16.48 10.70
CA ALA A 539 -3.69 -17.92 10.82
C ALA A 539 -2.36 -18.25 11.52
N THR A 540 -1.38 -17.35 11.42
CA THR A 540 -0.06 -17.49 12.05
C THR A 540 0.29 -16.24 12.87
N LEU A 541 1.24 -16.36 13.79
CA LEU A 541 1.74 -15.21 14.55
C LEU A 541 2.44 -14.18 13.65
N ALA A 542 3.06 -14.62 12.55
CA ALA A 542 3.65 -13.75 11.55
C ALA A 542 2.61 -12.91 10.81
N ASP A 543 1.41 -13.44 10.54
CA ASP A 543 0.33 -12.67 9.92
C ASP A 543 -0.07 -11.49 10.82
N LEU A 544 -0.23 -11.75 12.12
CA LEU A 544 -0.59 -10.73 13.11
C LEU A 544 0.47 -9.63 13.17
N VAL A 545 1.72 -10.01 13.45
CA VAL A 545 2.82 -9.08 13.78
C VAL A 545 3.31 -8.28 12.57
N LEU A 546 3.37 -8.90 11.38
CA LEU A 546 3.99 -8.29 10.21
C LEU A 546 2.97 -7.60 9.29
N ARG A 547 1.69 -8.02 9.29
CA ARG A 547 0.71 -7.54 8.29
C ARG A 547 -0.60 -7.00 8.86
N ARG A 548 -1.02 -7.43 10.09
CA ARG A 548 -2.21 -6.84 10.75
C ARG A 548 -1.82 -5.71 11.69
N MET A 549 -0.61 -5.76 12.22
CA MET A 549 -0.02 -4.71 13.03
C MET A 549 1.19 -4.09 12.30
N THR A 550 1.63 -2.92 12.73
CA THR A 550 2.81 -2.23 12.13
C THR A 550 4.02 -2.24 13.05
N ILE A 551 3.94 -2.99 14.17
CA ILE A 551 4.87 -2.93 15.31
C ILE A 551 6.30 -3.37 14.97
N ALA A 552 6.47 -4.30 14.04
CA ALA A 552 7.81 -4.69 13.57
C ALA A 552 8.46 -3.54 12.80
N PHE A 553 7.65 -2.80 12.04
CA PHE A 553 8.08 -1.69 11.20
C PHE A 553 8.30 -0.40 12.00
N SER A 554 7.48 -0.16 13.03
CA SER A 554 7.61 1.01 13.93
C SER A 554 8.65 0.85 15.03
N GLY A 555 9.36 -0.28 15.07
CA GLY A 555 10.38 -0.54 16.11
C GLY A 555 9.82 -0.93 17.48
N GLU A 556 8.49 -1.01 17.64
CA GLU A 556 7.81 -1.32 18.90
C GLU A 556 7.84 -2.82 19.25
N LEU A 557 8.23 -3.69 18.31
CA LEU A 557 8.25 -5.13 18.54
C LEU A 557 9.38 -5.52 19.49
N SER A 558 9.04 -6.15 20.62
CA SER A 558 9.95 -6.75 21.60
C SER A 558 9.66 -8.25 21.79
N LEU A 559 10.52 -8.97 22.50
CA LEU A 559 10.28 -10.38 22.79
C LEU A 559 9.05 -10.55 23.71
N ASP A 560 8.89 -9.70 24.72
CA ASP A 560 7.73 -9.73 25.62
C ASP A 560 6.42 -9.47 24.84
N THR A 561 6.45 -8.55 23.87
CA THR A 561 5.31 -8.31 22.97
C THR A 561 4.95 -9.55 22.15
N ILE A 562 5.94 -10.27 21.64
CA ILE A 562 5.70 -11.53 20.90
C ILE A 562 5.02 -12.56 21.80
N HIS A 563 5.48 -12.74 23.03
CA HIS A 563 4.88 -13.66 23.98
C HIS A 563 3.44 -13.25 24.38
N GLU A 564 3.20 -11.96 24.66
CA GLU A 564 1.87 -11.48 25.02
C GLU A 564 0.87 -11.64 23.87
N LEU A 565 1.27 -11.31 22.63
CA LEU A 565 0.44 -11.49 21.43
C LEU A 565 0.18 -12.97 21.13
N ALA A 566 1.17 -13.85 21.30
CA ALA A 566 1.01 -15.30 21.12
C ALA A 566 0.01 -15.88 22.13
N ALA A 567 0.09 -15.43 23.38
CA ALA A 567 -0.86 -15.86 24.42
C ALA A 567 -2.31 -15.40 24.10
N LEU A 568 -2.48 -14.17 23.59
CA LEU A 568 -3.79 -13.67 23.17
C LEU A 568 -4.34 -14.40 21.95
N ALA A 569 -3.47 -14.80 21.01
CA ALA A 569 -3.85 -15.48 19.79
C ALA A 569 -4.17 -16.97 20.01
N ALA A 570 -3.61 -17.60 21.04
CA ALA A 570 -3.71 -19.06 21.26
C ALA A 570 -5.16 -19.55 21.33
N SER A 571 -6.01 -18.95 22.15
CA SER A 571 -7.41 -19.40 22.31
C SER A 571 -8.26 -19.14 21.05
N PRO A 572 -8.27 -17.94 20.44
CA PRO A 572 -9.03 -17.67 19.21
C PRO A 572 -8.62 -18.56 18.02
N LEU A 573 -7.32 -18.92 17.93
CA LEU A 573 -6.79 -19.74 16.84
C LEU A 573 -6.74 -21.23 17.17
N GLY A 574 -7.17 -21.63 18.38
CA GLY A 574 -7.21 -23.02 18.82
C GLY A 574 -5.81 -23.65 18.99
N TRP A 575 -4.78 -22.85 19.33
CA TRP A 575 -3.43 -23.35 19.53
C TRP A 575 -3.26 -24.00 20.89
N SER A 576 -2.70 -25.20 20.91
CA SER A 576 -2.14 -25.80 22.13
C SER A 576 -0.88 -25.04 22.58
N GLN A 577 -0.43 -25.26 23.79
CA GLN A 577 0.82 -24.68 24.31
C GLN A 577 2.02 -25.00 23.40
N ALA A 578 2.11 -26.23 22.89
CA ALA A 578 3.16 -26.62 21.95
C ALA A 578 3.08 -25.88 20.61
N GLN A 579 1.88 -25.67 20.08
CA GLN A 579 1.68 -24.90 18.87
C GLN A 579 1.97 -23.42 19.08
N THR A 580 1.60 -22.84 20.23
CA THR A 580 1.93 -21.46 20.58
C THR A 580 3.45 -21.25 20.61
N GLN A 581 4.20 -22.17 21.24
CA GLN A 581 5.66 -22.10 21.25
C GLN A 581 6.25 -22.25 19.85
N ALA A 582 5.74 -23.18 19.04
CA ALA A 582 6.20 -23.37 17.67
C ALA A 582 5.94 -22.13 16.78
N GLU A 583 4.85 -21.39 17.00
CA GLU A 583 4.57 -20.13 16.29
C GLU A 583 5.54 -19.02 16.72
N ILE A 584 5.89 -18.92 18.01
CA ILE A 584 6.91 -17.99 18.49
C ILE A 584 8.26 -18.31 17.84
N ASP A 585 8.70 -19.56 17.88
CA ASP A 585 10.00 -19.98 17.32
C ASP A 585 10.06 -19.73 15.80
N ARG A 586 8.96 -20.00 15.10
CA ARG A 586 8.83 -19.74 13.65
C ARG A 586 8.92 -18.24 13.35
N LEU A 587 8.23 -17.40 14.12
CA LEU A 587 8.29 -15.95 13.96
C LEU A 587 9.70 -15.43 14.24
N LEU A 588 10.36 -15.85 15.32
CA LEU A 588 11.72 -15.43 15.66
C LEU A 588 12.71 -15.79 14.55
N THR A 589 12.63 -17.02 14.03
CA THR A 589 13.43 -17.47 12.89
C THR A 589 13.19 -16.61 11.64
N HIS A 590 11.93 -16.29 11.36
CA HIS A 590 11.56 -15.43 10.21
C HIS A 590 12.08 -14.01 10.37
N LEU A 591 11.95 -13.41 11.56
CA LEU A 591 12.41 -12.05 11.86
C LEU A 591 13.94 -11.94 11.75
N ASP A 592 14.68 -12.90 12.27
CA ASP A 592 16.14 -12.92 12.15
C ASP A 592 16.57 -13.06 10.69
N HIS A 593 16.05 -14.07 10.00
CA HIS A 593 16.48 -14.40 8.64
C HIS A 593 16.10 -13.34 7.60
N HIS A 594 14.87 -12.82 7.65
CA HIS A 594 14.36 -11.91 6.60
C HIS A 594 14.44 -10.43 6.95
N HIS A 595 14.47 -10.10 8.25
CA HIS A 595 14.35 -8.71 8.71
C HIS A 595 15.54 -8.24 9.55
N GLY A 596 16.52 -9.11 9.84
CA GLY A 596 17.69 -8.80 10.65
C GLY A 596 17.36 -8.48 12.11
N LEU A 597 16.25 -9.03 12.61
CA LEU A 597 15.82 -8.89 14.01
C LEU A 597 16.12 -10.16 14.79
N ALA A 598 17.35 -10.26 15.28
CA ALA A 598 17.76 -11.37 16.15
C ALA A 598 17.00 -11.34 17.49
N ALA A 599 16.82 -12.50 18.13
CA ALA A 599 16.17 -12.63 19.43
C ALA A 599 16.84 -11.74 20.50
N THR A 600 18.16 -11.59 20.47
CA THR A 600 18.91 -10.70 21.37
C THR A 600 18.52 -9.23 21.22
N THR A 601 18.28 -8.77 19.99
CA THR A 601 17.77 -7.41 19.72
C THR A 601 16.36 -7.22 20.28
N LEU A 602 15.49 -8.20 20.12
CA LEU A 602 14.13 -8.18 20.64
C LEU A 602 14.09 -8.17 22.18
N VAL A 603 14.99 -8.94 22.84
CA VAL A 603 15.17 -8.89 24.30
C VAL A 603 15.62 -7.51 24.76
N ALA A 604 16.58 -6.90 24.08
CA ALA A 604 17.06 -5.56 24.43
C ALA A 604 15.93 -4.49 24.35
N ARG A 605 14.93 -4.70 23.50
CA ARG A 605 13.76 -3.81 23.39
C ARG A 605 12.74 -3.98 24.52
N ASN A 606 12.76 -5.07 25.30
CA ASN A 606 11.84 -5.25 26.44
C ASN A 606 11.96 -4.11 27.48
N SER A 607 13.13 -3.50 27.62
CA SER A 607 13.43 -2.47 28.62
C SER A 607 13.35 -1.05 28.07
N SER A 608 13.20 -0.87 26.76
CA SER A 608 13.37 0.40 26.07
C SER A 608 12.12 0.88 25.32
N LEU A 609 10.93 0.35 25.65
CA LEU A 609 9.71 0.81 25.00
C LEU A 609 9.57 2.33 25.20
N PRO A 610 9.63 3.14 24.13
CA PRO A 610 9.38 4.57 24.21
C PRO A 610 7.96 4.78 24.71
N ALA A 611 7.73 5.90 25.41
CA ALA A 611 6.38 6.37 25.65
C ALA A 611 5.60 6.35 24.33
N PRO A 612 4.29 5.99 24.33
CA PRO A 612 3.51 5.84 23.11
C PRO A 612 3.74 7.06 22.23
N LEU A 613 4.10 6.83 20.96
CA LEU A 613 4.21 7.90 19.97
C LEU A 613 2.84 8.56 19.89
N LEU A 614 2.69 9.68 20.57
CA LEU A 614 1.52 10.54 20.40
C LEU A 614 1.45 10.88 18.91
N PRO A 615 0.27 10.81 18.29
CA PRO A 615 0.13 11.23 16.91
C PRO A 615 0.74 12.62 16.78
N SER A 616 1.67 12.79 15.85
CA SER A 616 2.22 14.10 15.54
C SER A 616 1.05 15.04 15.36
N PRO A 617 0.98 16.20 16.04
CA PRO A 617 -0.10 17.13 15.85
C PRO A 617 -0.17 17.43 14.36
N VAL A 618 -1.23 16.97 13.72
CA VAL A 618 -1.47 17.15 12.31
C VAL A 618 -1.50 18.65 12.06
N GLY A 619 -0.40 19.18 11.54
CA GLY A 619 -0.38 20.54 10.96
C GLY A 619 -0.37 21.70 11.94
N GLY A 620 0.44 21.67 12.98
CA GLY A 620 0.97 22.90 13.58
C GLY A 620 2.14 23.37 12.72
N GLY A 621 1.87 23.86 11.52
CA GLY A 621 2.88 24.54 10.72
C GLY A 621 3.45 25.71 11.52
N SER A 622 4.59 25.51 12.17
CA SER A 622 5.47 26.62 12.53
C SER A 622 5.83 27.33 11.23
N THR A 623 4.98 28.24 10.83
CA THR A 623 5.33 29.26 9.85
C THR A 623 6.41 30.12 10.46
N ARG A 624 7.68 29.67 10.37
CA ARG A 624 8.74 30.66 10.26
C ARG A 624 8.41 31.41 8.98
N SER A 625 7.92 32.63 9.16
CA SER A 625 7.55 33.54 8.08
C SER A 625 8.67 33.58 7.06
N VAL A 626 8.41 33.05 5.87
CA VAL A 626 9.31 33.16 4.72
C VAL A 626 9.26 34.63 4.35
N GLY A 627 10.28 35.38 4.75
CA GLY A 627 10.49 36.73 4.28
C GLY A 627 10.63 36.70 2.76
N VAL A 628 9.69 37.37 2.11
CA VAL A 628 9.72 37.65 0.67
C VAL A 628 10.83 38.69 0.46
N GLY A 629 11.85 38.32 -0.30
CA GLY A 629 12.88 39.18 -0.82
C GLY A 629 13.41 38.56 -2.11
#